data_8cffcc22830489ccddad3224ec324aa9
#
_entry.id   8cffcc22830489ccddad3224ec324aa9
#
_cell.length_a   1.000
_cell.length_b   1.000
_cell.length_c   1.000
_cell.angle_alpha   90.00
_cell.angle_beta   90.00
_cell.angle_gamma   90.00
#
_symmetry.space_group_name_H-M   'P 1'
#
loop_
_entity.id
_entity.type
_entity.pdbx_description
1 polymer ?
#
loop_
_entity_poly.entity_id
_entity_poly.type
_entity_poly.pdbx_seq_one_letter_code
_entity_poly.pdbx_strand_id
1 'polypeptide(L)'
;MRNSKLSIYFYIVTIIFTFSFTYGESIARIMKAEGLVYVKRLGMQTYAEAAQIGGSINNGDAIKVGEYGFAAVIFLDDRSVVKIKSNSQFEFMDTKNTRSLNIEFGTILNKIEKENRNKTFRVVSPVSVASVKGTEFSAMIDPSGVDQFVGKEGLFDVFNSISGQTVSVGPGQKALSSTSGSL
;
A
#
# COMPACT_ATOMS: atom_id res chain seq x y z
N MET A 1 -7.98 -37.92 46.96
CA MET A 1 -8.28 -36.51 46.64
C MET A 1 -7.03 -35.65 46.28
N ARG A 2 -5.97 -36.23 45.65
CA ARG A 2 -4.70 -35.50 45.40
C ARG A 2 -4.42 -35.22 43.89
N ASN A 3 -5.29 -35.67 43.00
CA ASN A 3 -5.05 -35.56 41.54
C ASN A 3 -5.86 -34.45 40.82
N SER A 4 -6.82 -33.79 41.50
CA SER A 4 -7.67 -32.78 40.87
C SER A 4 -6.96 -31.42 40.67
N LYS A 5 -6.05 -31.05 41.58
CA LYS A 5 -5.31 -29.77 41.49
C LYS A 5 -4.24 -29.80 40.40
N LEU A 6 -3.62 -30.95 40.17
CA LEU A 6 -2.61 -31.09 39.10
C LEU A 6 -3.24 -30.99 37.70
N SER A 7 -4.46 -31.52 37.55
CA SER A 7 -5.23 -31.45 36.30
C SER A 7 -5.63 -30.03 35.94
N ILE A 8 -6.01 -29.20 36.92
CA ILE A 8 -6.40 -27.78 36.70
C ILE A 8 -5.21 -26.96 36.25
N TYR A 9 -4.02 -27.16 36.82
CA TYR A 9 -2.81 -26.48 36.38
C TYR A 9 -2.39 -26.85 34.96
N PHE A 10 -2.61 -28.10 34.56
CA PHE A 10 -2.32 -28.55 33.20
C PHE A 10 -3.24 -27.88 32.15
N TYR A 11 -4.52 -27.69 32.44
CA TYR A 11 -5.47 -26.98 31.59
C TYR A 11 -5.18 -25.48 31.51
N ILE A 12 -4.75 -24.82 32.58
CA ILE A 12 -4.38 -23.42 32.62
C ILE A 12 -3.11 -23.16 31.77
N VAL A 13 -2.11 -24.03 31.86
CA VAL A 13 -0.88 -23.94 31.06
C VAL A 13 -1.16 -24.14 29.55
N THR A 14 -2.12 -25.04 29.22
CA THR A 14 -2.47 -25.30 27.81
C THR A 14 -3.23 -24.12 27.17
N ILE A 15 -4.03 -23.38 27.93
CA ILE A 15 -4.78 -22.22 27.46
C ILE A 15 -3.86 -21.00 27.16
N ILE A 16 -2.74 -20.88 27.87
CA ILE A 16 -1.79 -19.76 27.69
C ILE A 16 -0.98 -19.90 26.37
N PHE A 17 -0.92 -21.08 25.76
CA PHE A 17 -0.04 -21.36 24.63
C PHE A 17 -0.68 -21.19 23.24
N THR A 18 -1.92 -20.71 23.11
CA THR A 18 -2.60 -20.59 21.81
C THR A 18 -2.79 -19.17 21.31
N PHE A 19 -2.12 -18.16 21.90
CA PHE A 19 -2.04 -16.85 21.27
C PHE A 19 -0.85 -16.82 20.28
N SER A 20 -0.99 -17.53 19.16
CA SER A 20 -0.13 -17.33 18.01
C SER A 20 -0.48 -15.98 17.40
N PHE A 21 0.29 -14.94 17.72
CA PHE A 21 0.30 -13.72 16.91
C PHE A 21 0.81 -14.11 15.53
N THR A 22 -0.08 -14.31 14.59
CA THR A 22 0.28 -14.34 13.16
C THR A 22 0.72 -12.93 12.77
N TYR A 23 2.02 -12.64 12.90
CA TYR A 23 2.59 -11.47 12.23
C TYR A 23 2.42 -11.69 10.74
N GLY A 24 1.72 -10.79 10.08
CA GLY A 24 1.61 -10.78 8.63
C GLY A 24 3.00 -10.79 8.00
N GLU A 25 3.16 -11.46 6.86
CA GLU A 25 4.42 -11.47 6.11
C GLU A 25 4.83 -10.05 5.73
N SER A 26 6.09 -9.69 6.05
CA SER A 26 6.63 -8.38 5.70
C SER A 26 6.87 -8.31 4.19
N ILE A 27 6.18 -7.40 3.52
CA ILE A 27 6.24 -7.21 2.07
C ILE A 27 7.17 -6.06 1.66
N ALA A 28 7.39 -5.10 2.57
CA ALA A 28 8.21 -3.91 2.29
C ALA A 28 8.89 -3.36 3.54
N ARG A 29 9.84 -2.43 3.33
CA ARG A 29 10.56 -1.70 4.38
C ARG A 29 10.45 -0.19 4.16
N ILE A 30 10.37 0.55 5.26
CA ILE A 30 10.43 2.01 5.26
C ILE A 30 11.89 2.43 5.07
N MET A 31 12.20 3.06 3.94
CA MET A 31 13.53 3.59 3.65
C MET A 31 13.73 4.98 4.23
N LYS A 32 12.66 5.77 4.30
CA LYS A 32 12.66 7.15 4.75
C LYS A 32 11.31 7.48 5.39
N ALA A 33 11.36 8.22 6.49
CA ALA A 33 10.20 8.80 7.15
C ALA A 33 10.62 10.16 7.72
N GLU A 34 9.97 11.23 7.29
CA GLU A 34 10.20 12.61 7.72
C GLU A 34 8.87 13.26 8.09
N GLY A 35 8.86 14.05 9.14
CA GLY A 35 7.65 14.67 9.67
C GLY A 35 6.64 13.65 10.24
N LEU A 36 5.37 13.93 10.09
CA LEU A 36 4.30 13.10 10.65
C LEU A 36 4.01 11.92 9.71
N VAL A 37 4.56 10.76 10.02
CA VAL A 37 4.32 9.51 9.28
C VAL A 37 3.89 8.42 10.26
N TYR A 38 2.74 7.83 9.99
CA TYR A 38 2.15 6.80 10.85
C TYR A 38 1.76 5.56 10.06
N VAL A 39 1.85 4.40 10.71
CA VAL A 39 1.41 3.11 10.19
C VAL A 39 0.18 2.65 10.97
N LYS A 40 -0.81 2.16 10.26
CA LYS A 40 -1.95 1.41 10.81
C LYS A 40 -1.75 -0.06 10.46
N ARG A 41 -1.64 -0.90 11.45
CA ARG A 41 -1.51 -2.35 11.26
C ARG A 41 -2.83 -2.99 10.84
N LEU A 42 -2.76 -4.04 10.05
CA LEU A 42 -3.94 -4.83 9.67
C LEU A 42 -4.80 -5.17 10.90
N GLY A 43 -6.11 -4.92 10.81
CA GLY A 43 -7.07 -5.13 11.89
C GLY A 43 -7.15 -4.00 12.92
N MET A 44 -6.24 -3.01 12.88
CA MET A 44 -6.33 -1.83 13.75
C MET A 44 -7.20 -0.74 13.11
N GLN A 45 -7.87 0.06 13.97
CA GLN A 45 -8.74 1.16 13.51
C GLN A 45 -7.99 2.50 13.39
N THR A 46 -6.82 2.62 14.03
CA THR A 46 -6.11 3.90 14.14
C THR A 46 -4.69 3.84 13.62
N TYR A 47 -4.18 4.98 13.16
CA TYR A 47 -2.78 5.21 12.79
C TYR A 47 -1.98 5.59 14.03
N ALA A 48 -1.66 4.60 14.87
CA ALA A 48 -1.03 4.83 16.19
C ALA A 48 0.49 4.63 16.19
N GLU A 49 1.04 3.87 15.23
CA GLU A 49 2.47 3.55 15.19
C GLU A 49 3.23 4.58 14.36
N ALA A 50 4.15 5.33 14.98
CA ALA A 50 5.04 6.21 14.25
C ALA A 50 5.97 5.40 13.34
N ALA A 51 6.03 5.77 12.08
CA ALA A 51 6.88 5.11 11.09
C ALA A 51 8.36 5.35 11.39
N GLN A 52 9.16 4.30 11.40
CA GLN A 52 10.60 4.36 11.62
C GLN A 52 11.35 3.82 10.41
N ILE A 53 12.54 4.38 10.12
CA ILE A 53 13.43 3.87 9.08
C ILE A 53 13.80 2.42 9.42
N GLY A 54 13.73 1.53 8.43
CA GLY A 54 13.92 0.09 8.60
C GLY A 54 12.68 -0.66 9.09
N GLY A 55 11.64 0.05 9.52
CA GLY A 55 10.36 -0.54 9.94
C GLY A 55 9.70 -1.37 8.84
N SER A 56 9.04 -2.46 9.23
CA SER A 56 8.34 -3.36 8.32
C SER A 56 6.99 -2.79 7.91
N ILE A 57 6.63 -3.03 6.66
CA ILE A 57 5.27 -2.93 6.16
C ILE A 57 4.81 -4.34 5.81
N ASN A 58 3.71 -4.76 6.41
CA ASN A 58 3.10 -6.07 6.17
C ASN A 58 1.91 -5.95 5.21
N ASN A 59 1.49 -7.08 4.66
CA ASN A 59 0.28 -7.12 3.84
C ASN A 59 -0.95 -6.68 4.66
N GLY A 60 -1.72 -5.73 4.12
CA GLY A 60 -2.89 -5.12 4.78
C GLY A 60 -2.56 -3.97 5.76
N ASP A 61 -1.27 -3.60 5.92
CA ASP A 61 -0.92 -2.38 6.65
C ASP A 61 -1.25 -1.14 5.81
N ALA A 62 -1.57 -0.04 6.49
CA ALA A 62 -1.78 1.25 5.83
C ALA A 62 -0.80 2.30 6.37
N ILE A 63 -0.45 3.28 5.52
CA ILE A 63 0.42 4.39 5.87
C ILE A 63 -0.32 5.71 5.70
N LYS A 64 -0.07 6.64 6.61
CA LYS A 64 -0.54 8.03 6.54
C LYS A 64 0.64 8.96 6.70
N VAL A 65 0.79 9.87 5.74
CA VAL A 65 1.77 10.95 5.76
C VAL A 65 1.02 12.26 5.96
N GLY A 66 1.33 12.96 7.04
CA GLY A 66 0.71 14.22 7.39
C GLY A 66 1.25 15.41 6.61
N GLU A 67 0.85 16.60 7.04
CA GLU A 67 1.36 17.85 6.48
C GLU A 67 2.88 17.97 6.65
N TYR A 68 3.57 18.46 5.63
CA TYR A 68 5.04 18.55 5.54
C TYR A 68 5.79 17.21 5.74
N GLY A 69 5.05 16.07 5.76
CA GLY A 69 5.64 14.76 5.87
C GLY A 69 6.12 14.21 4.52
N PHE A 70 7.01 13.22 4.59
CA PHE A 70 7.46 12.44 3.46
C PHE A 70 7.83 11.03 3.91
N ALA A 71 7.50 10.04 3.09
CA ALA A 71 7.97 8.68 3.30
C ALA A 71 8.45 8.04 1.99
N ALA A 72 9.34 7.05 2.12
CA ALA A 72 9.72 6.18 1.02
C ALA A 72 9.74 4.74 1.50
N VAL A 73 9.16 3.86 0.71
CA VAL A 73 9.02 2.43 0.99
C VAL A 73 9.63 1.64 -0.16
N ILE A 74 10.38 0.57 0.14
CA ILE A 74 10.94 -0.38 -0.83
C ILE A 74 10.31 -1.75 -0.61
N PHE A 75 9.83 -2.38 -1.67
CA PHE A 75 9.36 -3.76 -1.65
C PHE A 75 10.54 -4.74 -1.60
N LEU A 76 10.38 -5.84 -0.85
CA LEU A 76 11.48 -6.75 -0.55
C LEU A 76 11.80 -7.71 -1.69
N ASP A 77 10.79 -8.08 -2.48
CA ASP A 77 10.89 -9.07 -3.55
C ASP A 77 11.43 -8.49 -4.87
N ASP A 78 10.95 -7.33 -5.29
CA ASP A 78 11.26 -6.75 -6.61
C ASP A 78 12.01 -5.42 -6.54
N ARG A 79 12.33 -4.90 -5.35
CA ARG A 79 13.00 -3.61 -5.13
C ARG A 79 12.27 -2.39 -5.65
N SER A 80 11.01 -2.51 -6.04
CA SER A 80 10.16 -1.37 -6.42
C SER A 80 10.07 -0.37 -5.28
N VAL A 81 10.11 0.92 -5.61
CA VAL A 81 10.11 2.02 -4.62
C VAL A 81 8.88 2.88 -4.80
N VAL A 82 8.22 3.16 -3.70
CA VAL A 82 7.11 4.11 -3.59
C VAL A 82 7.53 5.27 -2.71
N LYS A 83 7.56 6.48 -3.28
CA LYS A 83 7.75 7.73 -2.54
C LYS A 83 6.40 8.37 -2.31
N ILE A 84 6.14 8.78 -1.07
CA ILE A 84 4.85 9.23 -0.57
C ILE A 84 5.00 10.67 -0.14
N LYS A 85 4.24 11.56 -0.75
CA LYS A 85 4.24 12.97 -0.39
C LYS A 85 3.34 13.27 0.81
N SER A 86 3.42 14.49 1.31
CA SER A 86 2.55 15.00 2.38
C SER A 86 1.06 14.85 2.02
N ASN A 87 0.22 14.76 3.05
CA ASN A 87 -1.23 14.62 2.93
C ASN A 87 -1.62 13.44 2.05
N SER A 88 -1.07 12.26 2.36
CA SER A 88 -1.33 11.03 1.63
C SER A 88 -1.72 9.91 2.58
N GLN A 89 -2.67 9.07 2.16
CA GLN A 89 -3.13 7.92 2.91
C GLN A 89 -3.48 6.76 1.97
N PHE A 90 -2.92 5.58 2.24
CA PHE A 90 -3.22 4.38 1.46
C PHE A 90 -2.84 3.09 2.20
N GLU A 91 -3.37 1.99 1.70
CA GLU A 91 -3.17 0.63 2.19
C GLU A 91 -2.36 -0.21 1.21
N PHE A 92 -1.54 -1.09 1.74
CA PHE A 92 -0.75 -2.06 0.98
C PHE A 92 -1.47 -3.40 0.90
N MET A 93 -1.78 -3.84 -0.30
CA MET A 93 -2.40 -5.14 -0.55
C MET A 93 -1.51 -5.98 -1.46
N ASP A 94 -1.04 -7.12 -0.98
CA ASP A 94 -0.18 -8.02 -1.73
C ASP A 94 -0.78 -9.42 -1.81
N THR A 95 -0.90 -9.93 -3.04
CA THR A 95 -1.35 -11.29 -3.33
C THR A 95 -0.28 -12.02 -4.15
N LYS A 96 -0.50 -13.29 -4.46
CA LYS A 96 0.40 -14.08 -5.33
C LYS A 96 0.64 -13.40 -6.69
N ASN A 97 -0.37 -12.79 -7.28
CA ASN A 97 -0.33 -12.29 -8.67
C ASN A 97 -0.43 -10.76 -8.78
N THR A 98 -0.79 -10.07 -7.71
CA THR A 98 -1.09 -8.62 -7.75
C THR A 98 -0.60 -7.95 -6.50
N ARG A 99 0.04 -6.81 -6.68
CA ARG A 99 0.35 -5.84 -5.63
C ARG A 99 -0.46 -4.59 -5.88
N SER A 100 -1.24 -4.16 -4.90
CA SER A 100 -2.08 -2.96 -5.00
C SER A 100 -1.73 -1.96 -3.90
N LEU A 101 -1.72 -0.69 -4.25
CA LEU A 101 -1.78 0.43 -3.33
C LEU A 101 -3.19 1.01 -3.42
N ASN A 102 -4.00 0.80 -2.39
CA ASN A 102 -5.36 1.33 -2.31
C ASN A 102 -5.29 2.74 -1.70
N ILE A 103 -5.35 3.77 -2.54
CA ILE A 103 -5.15 5.17 -2.16
C ILE A 103 -6.49 5.83 -1.91
N GLU A 104 -6.68 6.37 -0.70
CA GLU A 104 -7.84 7.19 -0.38
C GLU A 104 -7.66 8.62 -0.91
N PHE A 105 -6.50 9.20 -0.68
CA PHE A 105 -6.07 10.51 -1.19
C PHE A 105 -4.55 10.67 -1.10
N GLY A 106 -4.02 11.59 -1.89
CA GLY A 106 -2.62 11.99 -1.82
C GLY A 106 -1.83 11.79 -3.10
N THR A 107 -0.53 11.92 -2.98
CA THR A 107 0.40 11.84 -4.11
C THR A 107 1.50 10.83 -3.85
N ILE A 108 1.66 9.90 -4.78
CA ILE A 108 2.75 8.94 -4.78
C ILE A 108 3.55 9.02 -6.07
N LEU A 109 4.86 8.78 -5.96
CA LEU A 109 5.76 8.59 -7.10
C LEU A 109 6.28 7.16 -7.02
N ASN A 110 6.05 6.42 -8.08
CA ASN A 110 6.37 5.00 -8.13
C ASN A 110 7.50 4.78 -9.12
N LYS A 111 8.52 4.03 -8.69
CA LYS A 111 9.51 3.43 -9.58
C LYS A 111 9.37 1.91 -9.46
N ILE A 112 8.80 1.33 -10.49
CA ILE A 112 8.46 -0.08 -10.54
C ILE A 112 9.47 -0.80 -11.42
N GLU A 113 10.24 -1.70 -10.81
CA GLU A 113 11.25 -2.47 -11.51
C GLU A 113 10.61 -3.53 -12.43
N LYS A 114 11.23 -3.75 -13.61
CA LYS A 114 10.75 -4.73 -14.61
C LYS A 114 11.22 -6.15 -14.30
N GLU A 115 12.42 -6.27 -13.72
CA GLU A 115 13.07 -7.54 -13.50
C GLU A 115 12.53 -8.27 -12.27
N ASN A 116 12.49 -9.62 -12.34
CA ASN A 116 12.03 -10.52 -11.26
C ASN A 116 10.59 -10.33 -10.80
N ARG A 117 9.69 -9.87 -11.68
CA ARG A 117 8.34 -9.54 -11.29
C ARG A 117 7.31 -10.50 -11.85
N ASN A 118 6.71 -11.27 -10.94
CA ASN A 118 5.59 -12.17 -11.24
C ASN A 118 4.21 -11.52 -10.95
N LYS A 119 4.19 -10.27 -10.44
CA LYS A 119 2.97 -9.61 -10.00
C LYS A 119 2.66 -8.38 -10.85
N THR A 120 1.39 -8.14 -11.13
CA THR A 120 0.91 -6.86 -11.67
C THR A 120 0.87 -5.83 -10.54
N PHE A 121 1.48 -4.67 -10.73
CA PHE A 121 1.37 -3.55 -9.79
C PHE A 121 0.16 -2.70 -10.14
N ARG A 122 -0.64 -2.34 -9.15
CA ARG A 122 -1.83 -1.51 -9.31
C ARG A 122 -1.84 -0.37 -8.30
N VAL A 123 -2.28 0.78 -8.77
CA VAL A 123 -2.71 1.90 -7.93
C VAL A 123 -4.22 1.98 -8.07
N VAL A 124 -4.91 1.81 -6.96
CA VAL A 124 -6.37 1.76 -6.91
C VAL A 124 -6.88 2.94 -6.11
N SER A 125 -7.74 3.73 -6.70
CA SER A 125 -8.49 4.81 -6.05
C SER A 125 -9.99 4.50 -6.08
N PRO A 126 -10.86 5.31 -5.47
CA PRO A 126 -12.30 5.19 -5.61
C PRO A 126 -12.81 5.31 -7.05
N VAL A 127 -12.06 6.00 -7.91
CA VAL A 127 -12.48 6.34 -9.29
C VAL A 127 -11.72 5.55 -10.34
N SER A 128 -10.46 5.18 -10.05
CA SER A 128 -9.52 4.70 -11.09
C SER A 128 -8.70 3.51 -10.65
N VAL A 129 -8.24 2.73 -11.63
CA VAL A 129 -7.22 1.71 -11.46
C VAL A 129 -6.10 1.92 -12.49
N ALA A 130 -4.91 2.28 -12.02
CA ALA A 130 -3.71 2.25 -12.86
C ALA A 130 -3.03 0.87 -12.76
N SER A 131 -2.82 0.21 -13.90
CA SER A 131 -2.18 -1.12 -13.99
C SER A 131 -0.83 -1.01 -14.70
N VAL A 132 0.23 -1.51 -14.04
CA VAL A 132 1.61 -1.16 -14.35
C VAL A 132 2.49 -2.40 -14.46
N LYS A 133 3.38 -2.40 -15.47
CA LYS A 133 4.43 -3.41 -15.64
C LYS A 133 5.77 -2.72 -15.91
N GLY A 134 6.51 -2.36 -14.84
CA GLY A 134 7.85 -1.78 -14.96
C GLY A 134 7.85 -0.38 -15.58
N THR A 135 7.42 0.60 -14.80
CA THR A 135 7.30 2.00 -15.21
C THR A 135 7.70 2.93 -14.07
N GLU A 136 8.08 4.15 -14.42
CA GLU A 136 8.16 5.27 -13.46
C GLU A 136 7.00 6.22 -13.73
N PHE A 137 6.17 6.49 -12.73
CA PHE A 137 4.99 7.33 -12.85
C PHE A 137 4.59 7.96 -11.52
N SER A 138 3.80 9.02 -11.58
CA SER A 138 3.14 9.59 -10.40
C SER A 138 1.63 9.41 -10.49
N ALA A 139 1.01 9.22 -9.32
CA ALA A 139 -0.44 9.25 -9.13
C ALA A 139 -0.78 10.29 -8.08
N MET A 140 -1.72 11.17 -8.39
CA MET A 140 -2.32 12.14 -7.49
C MET A 140 -3.81 11.84 -7.42
N ILE A 141 -4.28 11.48 -6.23
CA ILE A 141 -5.67 11.14 -5.94
C ILE A 141 -6.25 12.27 -5.11
N ASP A 142 -7.19 12.98 -5.69
CA ASP A 142 -7.82 14.14 -5.05
C ASP A 142 -9.14 13.73 -4.39
N PRO A 143 -9.40 14.13 -3.13
CA PRO A 143 -10.68 13.85 -2.47
C PRO A 143 -11.90 14.40 -3.21
N SER A 144 -11.73 15.37 -4.11
CA SER A 144 -12.81 15.87 -4.98
C SER A 144 -13.26 14.88 -6.07
N GLY A 145 -12.56 13.75 -6.22
CA GLY A 145 -12.87 12.70 -7.18
C GLY A 145 -12.27 12.92 -8.56
N VAL A 146 -11.14 13.62 -8.65
CA VAL A 146 -10.33 13.75 -9.87
C VAL A 146 -8.95 13.16 -9.62
N ASP A 147 -8.66 12.06 -10.29
CA ASP A 147 -7.36 11.41 -10.24
C ASP A 147 -6.48 11.85 -11.39
N GLN A 148 -5.21 12.08 -11.13
CA GLN A 148 -4.23 12.43 -12.16
C GLN A 148 -3.09 11.40 -12.13
N PHE A 149 -2.77 10.86 -13.32
CA PHE A 149 -1.64 9.98 -13.55
C PHE A 149 -0.69 10.59 -14.57
N VAL A 150 0.61 10.59 -14.28
CA VAL A 150 1.63 11.15 -15.18
C VAL A 150 2.73 10.11 -15.40
N GLY A 151 2.96 9.74 -16.65
CA GLY A 151 4.02 8.82 -17.05
C GLY A 151 5.37 9.53 -17.15
N LYS A 152 6.41 8.91 -16.59
CA LYS A 152 7.80 9.37 -16.74
C LYS A 152 8.61 8.39 -17.57
N GLU A 153 8.44 7.08 -17.36
CA GLU A 153 9.11 6.02 -18.09
C GLU A 153 8.20 4.81 -18.25
N GLY A 154 8.25 4.13 -19.41
CA GLY A 154 7.44 2.96 -19.72
C GLY A 154 6.00 3.31 -20.10
N LEU A 155 5.13 2.30 -20.13
CA LEU A 155 3.71 2.42 -20.50
C LEU A 155 2.86 1.76 -19.43
N PHE A 156 1.73 2.36 -19.08
CA PHE A 156 0.74 1.79 -18.17
C PHE A 156 -0.67 2.18 -18.57
N ASP A 157 -1.63 1.41 -18.13
CA ASP A 157 -3.04 1.63 -18.42
C ASP A 157 -3.76 2.22 -17.22
N VAL A 158 -4.61 3.21 -17.46
CA VAL A 158 -5.52 3.81 -16.50
C VAL A 158 -6.94 3.45 -16.91
N PHE A 159 -7.66 2.79 -16.02
CA PHE A 159 -9.06 2.41 -16.15
C PHE A 159 -9.91 3.30 -15.26
N ASN A 160 -10.96 3.92 -15.81
CA ASN A 160 -11.97 4.63 -15.02
C ASN A 160 -13.07 3.65 -14.61
N SER A 161 -13.27 3.47 -13.30
CA SER A 161 -14.23 2.50 -12.75
C SER A 161 -15.70 2.92 -12.96
N ILE A 162 -15.97 4.19 -13.28
CA ILE A 162 -17.31 4.71 -13.49
C ILE A 162 -17.77 4.50 -14.92
N SER A 163 -16.94 4.84 -15.91
CA SER A 163 -17.29 4.74 -17.33
C SER A 163 -16.87 3.43 -17.97
N GLY A 164 -15.96 2.68 -17.34
CA GLY A 164 -15.37 1.47 -17.93
C GLY A 164 -14.34 1.77 -19.03
N GLN A 165 -13.98 3.03 -19.26
CA GLN A 165 -12.98 3.42 -20.26
C GLN A 165 -11.57 3.13 -19.78
N THR A 166 -10.67 2.85 -20.72
CA THR A 166 -9.23 2.66 -20.45
C THR A 166 -8.42 3.52 -21.41
N VAL A 167 -7.35 4.15 -20.90
CA VAL A 167 -6.36 4.85 -21.70
C VAL A 167 -4.96 4.38 -21.32
N SER A 168 -4.08 4.24 -22.32
CA SER A 168 -2.66 3.98 -22.09
C SER A 168 -1.90 5.29 -21.95
N VAL A 169 -1.04 5.36 -20.93
CA VAL A 169 -0.24 6.55 -20.58
C VAL A 169 1.23 6.21 -20.74
N GLY A 170 1.90 6.94 -21.65
CA GLY A 170 3.34 6.83 -21.92
C GLY A 170 4.15 7.96 -21.28
N PRO A 171 5.48 8.00 -21.56
CA PRO A 171 6.37 9.03 -21.06
C PRO A 171 5.92 10.43 -21.49
N GLY A 172 5.87 11.38 -20.55
CA GLY A 172 5.44 12.76 -20.77
C GLY A 172 3.93 12.93 -20.97
N GLN A 173 3.15 11.85 -20.95
CA GLN A 173 1.70 11.90 -21.04
C GLN A 173 1.03 11.95 -19.67
N LYS A 174 -0.20 12.45 -19.66
CA LYS A 174 -1.04 12.56 -18.47
C LYS A 174 -2.44 12.06 -18.78
N ALA A 175 -3.00 11.27 -17.85
CA ALA A 175 -4.43 10.94 -17.79
C ALA A 175 -5.07 11.68 -16.62
N LEU A 176 -6.29 12.17 -16.83
CA LEU A 176 -7.20 12.69 -15.79
C LEU A 176 -8.42 11.80 -15.77
N SER A 177 -8.72 11.21 -14.64
CA SER A 177 -9.88 10.34 -14.46
C SER A 177 -10.80 10.92 -13.41
N SER A 178 -12.09 11.02 -13.67
CA SER A 178 -13.03 11.71 -12.78
C SER A 178 -14.26 10.88 -12.44
N THR A 179 -14.96 11.30 -11.38
CA THR A 179 -16.26 10.75 -10.98
C THR A 179 -17.36 10.98 -12.02
N SER A 180 -17.20 11.91 -12.97
CA SER A 180 -18.09 12.05 -14.11
C SER A 180 -17.91 10.98 -15.18
N GLY A 181 -16.91 10.11 -15.04
CA GLY A 181 -16.56 9.07 -16.00
C GLY A 181 -15.63 9.55 -17.13
N SER A 182 -15.19 10.80 -17.12
CA SER A 182 -14.18 11.25 -18.09
C SER A 182 -12.81 10.63 -17.81
N LEU A 183 -12.09 10.31 -18.86
CA LEU A 183 -10.75 9.77 -18.84
C LEU A 183 -9.89 10.40 -19.94
#